data_ce2ac5edfaa1c3197233a2bfb5b37c1a
#
_entry.id   ce2ac5edfaa1c3197233a2bfb5b37c1a
#
_cell.length_a   1.000
_cell.length_b   1.000
_cell.length_c   1.000
_cell.angle_alpha   90.00
_cell.angle_beta   90.00
_cell.angle_gamma   90.00
#
_symmetry.space_group_name_H-M   'P 1'
#
loop_
_entity.id
_entity.type
_entity.pdbx_description
1 polymer ?
#
loop_
_entity_poly.entity_id
_entity_poly.type
_entity_poly.pdbx_seq_one_letter_code
_entity_poly.pdbx_strand_id
1 'polypeptide(L)'
;MKFRILLSATLVFIFSSTCVYSQVKGNAYKEKSVNELVMDSTLNVPVEFDNTLDYMLQSWVIQRASTLNCKSTDDVVAVSDSVYKMRLSKMPCLMEMPFNPTVRSFIELYTVRKRRQVEYMLGMSNYYFPLFEQVLIANNLPLELKYLSIIESALNTTIVSRMGAAGLWQLMIGTGRMYGLEVNSLVDERLSPVKATNAAAHLLKDLYAIYGDWNLVIASYNCGPGNVNKAIRRAGGKRDYWAIYPFLPRETRGYVPIFIAANYSLHYAAQHNLCPAIVNMPALTDTVMVHQRIHLEQVATVLNLPIEEVRLLNPQYRKDIIPGNIKPYSLCLPLNYANTFIEKFKEVVSYKADELINNRRSEIEILQTAATITPGGSGRVIYYKVKSGQTLSDVASKYGISVTKLKKWNGIRGSKIRKNQKLKIIK
;
A
#
# COMPACT_ATOMS: atom_id res chain seq x y z
N MET A 1 34.29 -6.66 -66.94
CA MET A 1 33.15 -6.47 -66.06
C MET A 1 33.59 -6.72 -64.62
N LYS A 2 33.82 -5.68 -63.85
CA LYS A 2 34.28 -5.77 -62.45
C LYS A 2 33.06 -5.56 -61.53
N PHE A 3 32.66 -6.59 -60.79
CA PHE A 3 31.68 -6.48 -59.75
C PHE A 3 32.32 -5.95 -58.45
N ARG A 4 31.87 -4.82 -57.95
CA ARG A 4 32.24 -4.27 -56.65
C ARG A 4 31.22 -4.78 -55.65
N ILE A 5 31.70 -5.53 -54.66
CA ILE A 5 30.93 -5.91 -53.48
C ILE A 5 31.01 -4.77 -52.46
N LEU A 6 29.88 -4.14 -52.14
CA LEU A 6 29.77 -3.21 -51.01
C LEU A 6 29.60 -4.02 -49.74
N LEU A 7 30.55 -3.93 -48.81
CA LEU A 7 30.40 -4.36 -47.45
C LEU A 7 29.64 -3.24 -46.67
N SER A 8 28.43 -3.51 -46.21
CA SER A 8 27.74 -2.67 -45.24
C SER A 8 28.24 -3.03 -43.84
N ALA A 9 28.99 -2.10 -43.23
CA ALA A 9 29.38 -2.21 -41.84
C ALA A 9 28.18 -1.85 -40.94
N THR A 10 27.63 -2.86 -40.24
CA THR A 10 26.65 -2.67 -39.20
C THR A 10 27.34 -2.17 -37.95
N LEU A 11 27.16 -0.88 -37.62
CA LEU A 11 27.65 -0.30 -36.38
C LEU A 11 26.75 -0.81 -35.23
N VAL A 12 27.31 -1.68 -34.41
CA VAL A 12 26.69 -2.05 -33.13
C VAL A 12 27.00 -0.94 -32.13
N PHE A 13 26.00 -0.12 -31.80
CA PHE A 13 26.07 0.82 -30.69
C PHE A 13 25.97 0.07 -29.36
N ILE A 14 27.11 -0.15 -28.72
CA ILE A 14 27.16 -0.54 -27.32
C ILE A 14 26.88 0.72 -26.50
N PHE A 15 25.66 0.88 -25.98
CA PHE A 15 25.36 1.87 -24.96
C PHE A 15 26.02 1.45 -23.66
N SER A 16 27.24 1.92 -23.40
CA SER A 16 27.76 1.95 -22.04
C SER A 16 27.06 3.10 -21.28
N SER A 17 26.09 2.78 -20.44
CA SER A 17 25.55 3.74 -19.51
C SER A 17 26.58 4.05 -18.43
N THR A 18 27.40 5.05 -18.70
CA THR A 18 28.17 5.72 -17.66
C THR A 18 27.21 6.53 -16.82
N CYS A 19 26.88 6.00 -15.64
CA CYS A 19 26.19 6.73 -14.59
C CYS A 19 27.08 7.91 -14.18
N VAL A 20 26.73 9.12 -14.61
CA VAL A 20 27.39 10.35 -14.17
C VAL A 20 26.97 10.58 -12.72
N TYR A 21 27.84 10.22 -11.79
CA TYR A 21 27.72 10.61 -10.39
C TYR A 21 27.87 12.14 -10.29
N SER A 22 26.76 12.84 -10.18
CA SER A 22 26.76 14.22 -9.68
C SER A 22 27.09 14.17 -8.19
N GLN A 23 28.32 14.51 -7.83
CA GLN A 23 28.68 14.78 -6.44
C GLN A 23 27.93 16.05 -5.99
N VAL A 24 26.78 15.90 -5.39
CA VAL A 24 26.21 16.92 -4.53
C VAL A 24 27.12 16.96 -3.29
N LYS A 25 27.81 18.11 -3.10
CA LYS A 25 28.59 18.38 -1.89
C LYS A 25 27.67 18.22 -0.68
N GLY A 26 27.74 17.05 -0.03
CA GLY A 26 27.08 16.80 1.23
C GLY A 26 27.67 17.72 2.28
N ASN A 27 26.82 18.56 2.88
CA ASN A 27 27.16 19.20 4.14
C ASN A 27 27.51 18.09 5.13
N ALA A 28 28.73 18.17 5.68
CA ALA A 28 29.20 17.27 6.73
C ALA A 28 28.30 17.42 7.96
N TYR A 29 27.24 16.60 8.00
CA TYR A 29 26.42 16.46 9.20
C TYR A 29 27.28 15.84 10.29
N LYS A 30 27.36 16.53 11.42
CA LYS A 30 28.12 16.10 12.59
C LYS A 30 27.62 14.70 13.01
N GLU A 31 28.45 13.70 12.84
CA GLU A 31 28.24 12.29 13.28
C GLU A 31 27.79 12.14 14.76
N LYS A 32 27.95 13.20 15.57
CA LYS A 32 27.59 13.22 16.99
C LYS A 32 26.10 13.11 17.29
N SER A 33 25.18 13.52 16.42
CA SER A 33 23.75 13.53 16.74
C SER A 33 23.08 12.16 16.56
N VAL A 34 23.63 11.28 15.75
CA VAL A 34 23.04 9.95 15.45
C VAL A 34 23.49 8.89 16.48
N ASN A 35 24.70 9.03 17.03
CA ASN A 35 25.23 8.09 18.01
C ASN A 35 24.70 8.30 19.45
N GLU A 36 24.08 9.44 19.74
CA GLU A 36 23.50 9.75 21.06
C GLU A 36 22.01 9.41 21.21
N LEU A 37 21.37 8.84 20.18
CA LEU A 37 20.01 8.32 20.34
C LEU A 37 20.04 7.11 21.26
N VAL A 38 19.76 7.37 22.53
CA VAL A 38 19.54 6.36 23.56
C VAL A 38 18.50 5.36 23.02
N MET A 39 18.79 4.06 23.11
CA MET A 39 17.80 3.02 22.81
C MET A 39 16.50 3.34 23.54
N ASP A 40 15.49 3.73 22.78
CA ASP A 40 14.13 3.84 23.32
C ASP A 40 13.64 2.40 23.57
N SER A 41 13.87 1.88 24.77
CA SER A 41 13.43 0.56 25.19
C SER A 41 11.92 0.38 25.12
N THR A 42 11.20 1.46 24.80
CA THR A 42 9.74 1.49 24.68
C THR A 42 9.26 1.46 23.23
N LEU A 43 10.19 1.37 22.25
CA LEU A 43 9.82 1.16 20.85
C LEU A 43 9.34 -0.29 20.66
N ASN A 44 8.06 -0.44 20.61
CA ASN A 44 7.42 -1.67 20.16
C ASN A 44 7.24 -1.60 18.64
N VAL A 45 7.34 -2.76 17.99
CA VAL A 45 6.80 -2.96 16.64
C VAL A 45 5.36 -2.43 16.66
N PRO A 46 4.92 -1.66 15.66
CA PRO A 46 3.53 -1.26 15.58
C PRO A 46 2.65 -2.50 15.75
N VAL A 47 1.71 -2.47 16.70
CA VAL A 47 0.84 -3.63 17.03
C VAL A 47 0.11 -4.14 15.78
N GLU A 48 -0.26 -3.23 14.88
CA GLU A 48 -0.91 -3.56 13.61
C GLU A 48 0.02 -4.30 12.66
N PHE A 49 1.31 -3.97 12.62
CA PHE A 49 2.30 -4.68 11.83
C PHE A 49 2.56 -6.09 12.38
N ASP A 50 2.71 -6.25 13.70
CA ASP A 50 2.94 -7.54 14.33
C ASP A 50 1.70 -8.45 14.17
N ASN A 51 0.50 -7.92 14.40
CA ASN A 51 -0.77 -8.63 14.16
C ASN A 51 -0.95 -9.00 12.67
N THR A 52 -0.52 -8.14 11.74
CA THR A 52 -0.58 -8.42 10.31
C THR A 52 0.33 -9.58 9.94
N LEU A 53 1.57 -9.59 10.45
CA LEU A 53 2.50 -10.69 10.22
C LEU A 53 1.98 -12.01 10.80
N ASP A 54 1.43 -12.01 11.99
CA ASP A 54 0.90 -13.21 12.64
C ASP A 54 -0.38 -13.72 11.93
N TYR A 55 -1.27 -12.81 11.50
CA TYR A 55 -2.45 -13.16 10.71
C TYR A 55 -2.06 -13.79 9.37
N MET A 56 -1.03 -13.28 8.69
CA MET A 56 -0.53 -13.84 7.43
C MET A 56 -0.01 -15.26 7.61
N LEU A 57 0.66 -15.57 8.72
CA LEU A 57 1.10 -16.92 9.01
C LEU A 57 -0.06 -17.88 9.28
N GLN A 58 -1.14 -17.39 9.87
CA GLN A 58 -2.32 -18.21 10.17
C GLN A 58 -3.24 -18.40 8.97
N SER A 59 -3.38 -17.36 8.12
CA SER A 59 -4.32 -17.39 6.98
C SER A 59 -3.74 -18.01 5.70
N TRP A 60 -2.42 -18.04 5.56
CA TRP A 60 -1.74 -18.64 4.41
C TRP A 60 -0.95 -19.84 4.88
N VAL A 61 -1.51 -21.02 4.69
CA VAL A 61 -0.80 -22.27 4.92
C VAL A 61 0.42 -22.27 3.99
N ILE A 62 1.61 -22.08 4.56
CA ILE A 62 2.89 -22.23 3.88
C ILE A 62 3.08 -23.72 3.55
N GLN A 63 2.21 -24.27 2.70
CA GLN A 63 2.17 -25.71 2.42
C GLN A 63 3.07 -26.14 1.26
N ARG A 64 3.78 -25.24 0.57
CA ARG A 64 4.57 -25.62 -0.62
C ARG A 64 5.93 -24.93 -0.65
N ALA A 65 6.73 -25.12 0.41
CA ALA A 65 8.15 -24.88 0.32
C ALA A 65 8.84 -26.10 -0.27
N SER A 66 8.91 -26.23 -1.58
CA SER A 66 9.81 -27.21 -2.20
C SER A 66 10.38 -26.63 -3.49
N THR A 67 11.70 -26.76 -3.61
CA THR A 67 12.48 -26.71 -4.85
C THR A 67 12.86 -25.35 -5.44
N LEU A 68 13.29 -24.39 -4.63
CA LEU A 68 14.32 -23.45 -5.07
C LEU A 68 15.68 -23.96 -4.56
N ASN A 69 16.75 -23.75 -5.33
CA ASN A 69 18.14 -24.10 -4.93
C ASN A 69 18.63 -23.33 -3.67
N CYS A 70 17.75 -22.55 -3.05
CA CYS A 70 17.96 -21.85 -1.81
C CYS A 70 17.32 -22.67 -0.69
N LYS A 71 18.12 -23.25 0.20
CA LYS A 71 17.62 -23.89 1.42
C LYS A 71 17.64 -22.90 2.55
N SER A 72 16.45 -22.51 3.01
CA SER A 72 16.34 -21.82 4.30
C SER A 72 16.90 -22.75 5.37
N THR A 73 17.86 -22.25 6.13
CA THR A 73 18.32 -22.91 7.35
C THR A 73 17.83 -22.10 8.55
N ASP A 74 17.51 -22.79 9.65
CA ASP A 74 17.19 -22.08 10.91
C ASP A 74 18.42 -21.41 11.53
N ASP A 75 19.60 -21.54 10.88
CA ASP A 75 20.85 -20.95 11.36
C ASP A 75 20.82 -19.44 11.23
N VAL A 76 20.86 -18.79 12.38
CA VAL A 76 20.95 -17.34 12.49
C VAL A 76 22.38 -16.88 12.30
N VAL A 77 22.62 -16.05 11.31
CA VAL A 77 23.93 -15.44 11.08
C VAL A 77 24.13 -14.27 12.03
N ALA A 78 25.10 -14.40 12.96
CA ALA A 78 25.50 -13.30 13.81
C ALA A 78 26.27 -12.25 13.00
N VAL A 79 25.84 -10.99 13.06
CA VAL A 79 26.43 -9.88 12.31
C VAL A 79 26.84 -8.78 13.27
N SER A 80 28.09 -8.29 13.15
CA SER A 80 28.57 -7.16 13.95
C SER A 80 28.05 -5.81 13.46
N ASP A 81 28.03 -4.81 14.33
CA ASP A 81 27.60 -3.45 14.00
C ASP A 81 28.41 -2.82 12.88
N SER A 82 29.71 -3.13 12.80
CA SER A 82 30.56 -2.65 11.70
C SER A 82 30.12 -3.20 10.35
N VAL A 83 29.68 -4.46 10.29
CA VAL A 83 29.17 -5.06 9.07
C VAL A 83 27.81 -4.47 8.70
N TYR A 84 26.91 -4.24 9.68
CA TYR A 84 25.63 -3.55 9.41
C TYR A 84 25.86 -2.15 8.86
N LYS A 85 26.73 -1.35 9.47
CA LYS A 85 27.09 0.00 8.99
C LYS A 85 27.64 -0.03 7.56
N MET A 86 28.61 -0.93 7.31
CA MET A 86 29.19 -1.10 5.98
C MET A 86 28.15 -1.49 4.94
N ARG A 87 27.28 -2.45 5.25
CA ARG A 87 26.25 -2.90 4.32
C ARG A 87 25.23 -1.80 4.02
N LEU A 88 24.73 -1.09 5.03
CA LEU A 88 23.81 0.03 4.83
C LEU A 88 24.43 1.15 3.99
N SER A 89 25.72 1.49 4.22
CA SER A 89 26.40 2.51 3.42
C SER A 89 26.68 2.11 1.96
N LYS A 90 26.65 0.81 1.65
CA LYS A 90 26.86 0.27 0.30
C LYS A 90 25.55 -0.09 -0.44
N MET A 91 24.41 0.08 0.21
CA MET A 91 23.13 -0.16 -0.47
C MET A 91 22.93 0.81 -1.62
N PRO A 92 22.52 0.32 -2.79
CA PRO A 92 22.26 1.17 -3.96
C PRO A 92 20.90 1.88 -3.81
N CYS A 93 20.84 2.86 -2.92
CA CYS A 93 19.63 3.64 -2.64
C CYS A 93 19.91 5.15 -2.68
N LEU A 94 18.90 5.92 -3.06
CA LEU A 94 18.96 7.39 -3.09
C LEU A 94 18.72 8.00 -1.69
N MET A 95 18.10 7.23 -0.81
CA MET A 95 17.76 7.67 0.54
C MET A 95 18.87 7.36 1.51
N GLU A 96 19.09 8.23 2.48
CA GLU A 96 20.02 7.95 3.56
C GLU A 96 19.49 6.84 4.47
N MET A 97 20.31 5.83 4.70
CA MET A 97 20.00 4.66 5.53
C MET A 97 20.96 4.61 6.75
N PRO A 98 20.83 5.56 7.71
CA PRO A 98 21.75 5.60 8.85
C PRO A 98 21.58 4.39 9.76
N PHE A 99 22.72 3.90 10.27
CA PHE A 99 22.75 2.86 11.30
C PHE A 99 22.68 3.49 12.69
N ASN A 100 21.80 2.96 13.51
CA ASN A 100 21.77 3.22 14.96
C ASN A 100 21.21 2.00 15.71
N PRO A 101 21.23 1.98 17.06
CA PRO A 101 20.72 0.85 17.83
C PRO A 101 19.26 0.49 17.56
N THR A 102 18.41 1.50 17.27
CA THR A 102 16.99 1.29 16.92
C THR A 102 16.86 0.58 15.57
N VAL A 103 17.59 1.03 14.54
CA VAL A 103 17.63 0.36 13.23
C VAL A 103 18.13 -1.07 13.37
N ARG A 104 19.18 -1.30 14.17
CA ARG A 104 19.70 -2.64 14.48
C ARG A 104 18.61 -3.54 15.04
N SER A 105 17.86 -3.09 16.04
CA SER A 105 16.83 -3.90 16.67
C SER A 105 15.73 -4.34 15.71
N PHE A 106 15.37 -3.50 14.72
CA PHE A 106 14.43 -3.85 13.66
C PHE A 106 15.06 -4.77 12.60
N ILE A 107 16.34 -4.62 12.27
CA ILE A 107 17.04 -5.59 11.41
C ILE A 107 17.00 -6.97 12.06
N GLU A 108 17.31 -7.08 13.35
CA GLU A 108 17.25 -8.34 14.10
C GLU A 108 15.82 -8.87 14.24
N LEU A 109 14.82 -7.99 14.30
CA LEU A 109 13.41 -8.41 14.21
C LEU A 109 13.16 -9.21 12.93
N TYR A 110 13.58 -8.70 11.79
CA TYR A 110 13.39 -9.35 10.49
C TYR A 110 14.29 -10.57 10.31
N THR A 111 15.60 -10.43 10.56
CA THR A 111 16.59 -11.46 10.20
C THR A 111 16.73 -12.58 11.24
N VAL A 112 16.23 -12.37 12.45
CA VAL A 112 16.33 -13.35 13.55
C VAL A 112 14.94 -13.82 13.99
N ARG A 113 14.07 -12.89 14.41
CA ARG A 113 12.81 -13.25 15.08
C ARG A 113 11.65 -13.57 14.13
N LYS A 114 11.55 -12.89 12.99
CA LYS A 114 10.44 -13.00 12.03
C LYS A 114 10.92 -13.56 10.67
N ARG A 115 11.86 -14.51 10.70
CA ARG A 115 12.50 -15.06 9.50
C ARG A 115 11.51 -15.61 8.48
N ARG A 116 10.56 -16.44 8.93
CA ARG A 116 9.56 -17.06 8.04
C ARG A 116 8.65 -16.03 7.37
N GLN A 117 8.28 -14.95 8.09
CA GLN A 117 7.52 -13.85 7.53
C GLN A 117 8.34 -13.11 6.45
N VAL A 118 9.64 -12.92 6.69
CA VAL A 118 10.54 -12.31 5.69
C VAL A 118 10.66 -13.20 4.45
N GLU A 119 10.78 -14.50 4.60
CA GLU A 119 10.83 -15.45 3.48
C GLU A 119 9.55 -15.40 2.65
N TYR A 120 8.39 -15.29 3.30
CA TYR A 120 7.12 -15.08 2.62
C TYR A 120 7.10 -13.73 1.88
N MET A 121 7.51 -12.64 2.54
CA MET A 121 7.59 -11.31 1.91
C MET A 121 8.57 -11.29 0.74
N LEU A 122 9.69 -12.02 0.81
CA LEU A 122 10.61 -12.23 -0.31
C LEU A 122 9.93 -12.93 -1.50
N GLY A 123 9.14 -13.97 -1.23
CA GLY A 123 8.37 -14.65 -2.27
C GLY A 123 7.34 -13.71 -2.93
N MET A 124 6.56 -12.98 -2.12
CA MET A 124 5.56 -12.04 -2.62
C MET A 124 6.19 -10.83 -3.31
N SER A 125 7.38 -10.39 -2.90
CA SER A 125 8.07 -9.28 -3.52
C SER A 125 8.46 -9.56 -4.98
N ASN A 126 8.79 -10.80 -5.31
CA ASN A 126 9.05 -11.19 -6.69
C ASN A 126 7.84 -10.96 -7.62
N TYR A 127 6.63 -11.01 -7.08
CA TYR A 127 5.41 -10.74 -7.83
C TYR A 127 5.05 -9.24 -7.86
N TYR A 128 5.09 -8.53 -6.71
CA TYR A 128 4.59 -7.16 -6.63
C TYR A 128 5.64 -6.09 -6.93
N PHE A 129 6.91 -6.33 -6.64
CA PHE A 129 7.95 -5.29 -6.81
C PHE A 129 8.13 -4.82 -8.25
N PRO A 130 8.05 -5.68 -9.29
CA PRO A 130 8.11 -5.20 -10.68
C PRO A 130 7.03 -4.16 -11.00
N LEU A 131 5.80 -4.36 -10.51
CA LEU A 131 4.71 -3.39 -10.65
C LEU A 131 5.02 -2.08 -9.90
N PHE A 132 5.50 -2.18 -8.64
CA PHE A 132 5.82 -1.00 -7.85
C PHE A 132 6.95 -0.20 -8.47
N GLU A 133 8.01 -0.85 -8.90
CA GLU A 133 9.16 -0.23 -9.55
C GLU A 133 8.75 0.49 -10.83
N GLN A 134 7.91 -0.13 -11.67
CA GLN A 134 7.38 0.52 -12.87
C GLN A 134 6.66 1.82 -12.55
N VAL A 135 5.78 1.82 -11.53
CA VAL A 135 5.02 3.01 -11.13
C VAL A 135 5.93 4.05 -10.49
N LEU A 136 6.88 3.65 -9.64
CA LEU A 136 7.84 4.57 -9.00
C LEU A 136 8.73 5.25 -10.05
N ILE A 137 9.27 4.49 -11.01
CA ILE A 137 10.07 5.02 -12.14
C ILE A 137 9.25 6.04 -12.94
N ALA A 138 8.01 5.68 -13.32
CA ALA A 138 7.13 6.56 -14.09
C ALA A 138 6.82 7.88 -13.37
N ASN A 139 6.93 7.92 -12.04
CA ASN A 139 6.72 9.11 -11.21
C ASN A 139 8.02 9.80 -10.76
N ASN A 140 9.18 9.34 -11.20
CA ASN A 140 10.51 9.81 -10.77
C ASN A 140 10.72 9.73 -9.24
N LEU A 141 10.32 8.60 -8.65
CA LEU A 141 10.41 8.34 -7.22
C LEU A 141 11.50 7.29 -6.93
N PRO A 142 12.19 7.37 -5.77
CA PRO A 142 13.15 6.36 -5.33
C PRO A 142 12.55 4.97 -5.27
N LEU A 143 13.29 3.97 -5.78
CA LEU A 143 12.82 2.59 -5.82
C LEU A 143 12.71 1.95 -4.44
N GLU A 144 13.45 2.47 -3.47
CA GLU A 144 13.40 2.04 -2.07
C GLU A 144 12.01 2.22 -1.46
N LEU A 145 11.21 3.14 -1.95
CA LEU A 145 9.85 3.39 -1.46
C LEU A 145 8.92 2.16 -1.60
N LYS A 146 9.26 1.20 -2.48
CA LYS A 146 8.53 -0.08 -2.56
C LYS A 146 8.48 -0.82 -1.23
N TYR A 147 9.49 -0.67 -0.37
CA TYR A 147 9.53 -1.32 0.93
C TYR A 147 8.54 -0.72 1.96
N LEU A 148 7.87 0.40 1.66
CA LEU A 148 6.75 0.86 2.47
C LEU A 148 5.62 -0.17 2.51
N SER A 149 5.35 -0.85 1.39
CA SER A 149 4.34 -1.91 1.33
C SER A 149 4.68 -3.12 2.23
N ILE A 150 5.97 -3.36 2.49
CA ILE A 150 6.42 -4.37 3.44
C ILE A 150 5.98 -4.01 4.86
N ILE A 151 6.25 -2.77 5.29
CA ILE A 151 5.96 -2.33 6.66
C ILE A 151 4.49 -1.98 6.88
N GLU A 152 3.73 -1.71 5.82
CA GLU A 152 2.31 -1.39 5.90
C GLU A 152 1.42 -2.65 5.93
N SER A 153 1.73 -3.64 5.10
CA SER A 153 0.84 -4.78 4.87
C SER A 153 1.55 -6.13 4.79
N ALA A 154 2.88 -6.17 4.88
CA ALA A 154 3.68 -7.35 4.53
C ALA A 154 3.28 -7.94 3.15
N LEU A 155 2.93 -7.07 2.18
CA LEU A 155 2.43 -7.41 0.83
C LEU A 155 1.07 -8.12 0.80
N ASN A 156 0.26 -7.99 1.85
CA ASN A 156 -1.12 -8.51 1.86
C ASN A 156 -2.08 -7.48 1.24
N THR A 157 -2.69 -7.85 0.10
CA THR A 157 -3.64 -7.00 -0.63
C THR A 157 -4.96 -6.78 0.08
N THR A 158 -5.38 -7.71 0.95
CA THR A 158 -6.73 -7.74 1.53
C THR A 158 -6.79 -7.17 2.95
N ILE A 159 -5.66 -6.83 3.54
CA ILE A 159 -5.60 -6.36 4.93
C ILE A 159 -6.33 -5.03 5.09
N VAL A 160 -7.10 -4.93 6.17
CA VAL A 160 -7.76 -3.69 6.59
C VAL A 160 -7.47 -3.46 8.06
N SER A 161 -6.84 -2.34 8.40
CA SER A 161 -6.53 -1.99 9.78
C SER A 161 -7.78 -1.63 10.59
N ARG A 162 -7.67 -1.61 11.92
CA ARG A 162 -8.75 -1.16 12.82
C ARG A 162 -9.21 0.27 12.53
N MET A 163 -8.31 1.12 12.05
CA MET A 163 -8.60 2.51 11.67
C MET A 163 -9.17 2.63 10.26
N GLY A 164 -9.28 1.52 9.50
CA GLY A 164 -9.85 1.48 8.16
C GLY A 164 -8.87 1.82 7.04
N ALA A 165 -7.57 1.82 7.30
CA ALA A 165 -6.55 1.78 6.24
C ALA A 165 -6.59 0.43 5.53
N ALA A 166 -6.34 0.36 4.22
CA ALA A 166 -6.56 -0.86 3.45
C ALA A 166 -5.53 -1.10 2.34
N GLY A 167 -5.26 -2.38 2.08
CA GLY A 167 -4.46 -2.88 0.97
C GLY A 167 -2.96 -2.75 1.16
N LEU A 168 -2.22 -3.01 0.10
CA LEU A 168 -0.74 -3.05 0.07
C LEU A 168 -0.09 -1.80 0.69
N TRP A 169 -0.70 -0.64 0.48
CA TRP A 169 -0.19 0.68 0.85
C TRP A 169 -0.92 1.28 2.05
N GLN A 170 -1.82 0.54 2.69
CA GLN A 170 -2.62 0.96 3.84
C GLN A 170 -3.20 2.37 3.72
N LEU A 171 -3.80 2.66 2.57
CA LEU A 171 -4.42 3.97 2.32
C LEU A 171 -5.72 4.13 3.10
N MET A 172 -5.86 5.24 3.80
CA MET A 172 -7.14 5.63 4.42
C MET A 172 -8.18 5.96 3.34
N ILE A 173 -9.47 5.77 3.64
CA ILE A 173 -10.56 6.06 2.67
C ILE A 173 -10.47 7.49 2.13
N GLY A 174 -10.24 8.46 3.00
CA GLY A 174 -10.11 9.87 2.60
C GLY A 174 -8.94 10.10 1.65
N THR A 175 -7.79 9.51 1.96
CA THR A 175 -6.58 9.58 1.12
C THR A 175 -6.81 8.88 -0.21
N GLY A 176 -7.34 7.64 -0.21
CA GLY A 176 -7.64 6.92 -1.45
C GLY A 176 -8.53 7.73 -2.39
N ARG A 177 -9.62 8.31 -1.87
CA ARG A 177 -10.52 9.16 -2.66
C ARG A 177 -9.88 10.45 -3.16
N MET A 178 -8.97 11.04 -2.40
CA MET A 178 -8.20 12.24 -2.81
C MET A 178 -7.38 11.95 -4.07
N TYR A 179 -6.84 10.73 -4.17
CA TYR A 179 -6.05 10.27 -5.32
C TYR A 179 -6.88 9.43 -6.32
N GLY A 180 -8.20 9.64 -6.35
CA GLY A 180 -9.08 9.13 -7.40
C GLY A 180 -9.53 7.67 -7.24
N LEU A 181 -9.25 7.03 -6.09
CA LEU A 181 -9.68 5.66 -5.85
C LEU A 181 -11.17 5.60 -5.51
N GLU A 182 -11.88 4.68 -6.16
CA GLU A 182 -13.26 4.37 -5.85
C GLU A 182 -13.34 3.50 -4.59
N VAL A 183 -14.13 3.94 -3.61
CA VAL A 183 -14.41 3.17 -2.39
C VAL A 183 -15.89 3.24 -2.10
N ASN A 184 -16.58 2.12 -2.32
CA ASN A 184 -18.02 1.97 -2.10
C ASN A 184 -18.38 0.58 -1.53
N SER A 185 -19.64 0.17 -1.59
CA SER A 185 -20.10 -1.12 -1.06
C SER A 185 -19.69 -2.34 -1.90
N LEU A 186 -19.38 -2.16 -3.18
CA LEU A 186 -19.01 -3.24 -4.11
C LEU A 186 -17.53 -3.19 -4.50
N VAL A 187 -16.94 -2.00 -4.56
CA VAL A 187 -15.57 -1.80 -5.01
C VAL A 187 -14.76 -1.03 -3.97
N ASP A 188 -13.56 -1.50 -3.70
CA ASP A 188 -12.56 -0.82 -2.89
C ASP A 188 -11.21 -0.84 -3.61
N GLU A 189 -10.94 0.18 -4.40
CA GLU A 189 -9.74 0.25 -5.24
C GLU A 189 -8.44 0.44 -4.45
N ARG A 190 -8.50 0.66 -3.13
CA ARG A 190 -7.34 0.63 -2.24
C ARG A 190 -6.73 -0.78 -2.14
N LEU A 191 -7.54 -1.81 -2.42
CA LEU A 191 -7.12 -3.21 -2.46
C LEU A 191 -6.53 -3.58 -3.83
N SER A 192 -6.81 -2.83 -4.90
CA SER A 192 -6.24 -3.08 -6.23
C SER A 192 -4.74 -2.77 -6.24
N PRO A 193 -3.86 -3.76 -6.56
CA PRO A 193 -2.41 -3.52 -6.57
C PRO A 193 -1.99 -2.36 -7.47
N VAL A 194 -2.51 -2.31 -8.69
CA VAL A 194 -2.17 -1.28 -9.68
C VAL A 194 -2.66 0.11 -9.24
N LYS A 195 -3.95 0.22 -8.90
CA LYS A 195 -4.55 1.53 -8.58
C LYS A 195 -4.03 2.09 -7.26
N ALA A 196 -3.90 1.23 -6.23
CA ALA A 196 -3.37 1.64 -4.95
C ALA A 196 -1.89 2.09 -5.04
N THR A 197 -1.07 1.43 -5.87
CA THR A 197 0.32 1.82 -6.08
C THR A 197 0.43 3.19 -6.74
N ASN A 198 -0.39 3.47 -7.77
CA ASN A 198 -0.44 4.80 -8.39
C ASN A 198 -0.86 5.88 -7.39
N ALA A 199 -1.89 5.62 -6.59
CA ALA A 199 -2.35 6.57 -5.57
C ALA A 199 -1.28 6.81 -4.49
N ALA A 200 -0.57 5.77 -4.04
CA ALA A 200 0.53 5.89 -3.10
C ALA A 200 1.71 6.68 -3.68
N ALA A 201 2.06 6.46 -4.95
CA ALA A 201 3.12 7.20 -5.65
C ALA A 201 2.79 8.71 -5.71
N HIS A 202 1.56 9.08 -6.05
CA HIS A 202 1.13 10.47 -6.05
C HIS A 202 1.16 11.09 -4.65
N LEU A 203 0.69 10.38 -3.62
CA LEU A 203 0.78 10.82 -2.23
C LEU A 203 2.24 11.08 -1.81
N LEU A 204 3.15 10.14 -2.12
CA LEU A 204 4.57 10.27 -1.79
C LEU A 204 5.20 11.47 -2.50
N LYS A 205 4.85 11.70 -3.75
CA LYS A 205 5.29 12.87 -4.53
C LYS A 205 4.83 14.19 -3.91
N ASP A 206 3.56 14.28 -3.50
CA ASP A 206 3.02 15.47 -2.85
C ASP A 206 3.66 15.71 -1.49
N LEU A 207 3.92 14.66 -0.70
CA LEU A 207 4.64 14.77 0.56
C LEU A 207 6.09 15.22 0.35
N TYR A 208 6.75 14.74 -0.70
CA TYR A 208 8.11 15.17 -1.02
C TYR A 208 8.16 16.64 -1.44
N ALA A 209 7.18 17.13 -2.17
CA ALA A 209 7.07 18.55 -2.50
C ALA A 209 6.94 19.46 -1.25
N ILE A 210 6.36 18.90 -0.15
CA ILE A 210 6.25 19.63 1.13
C ILE A 210 7.56 19.60 1.91
N TYR A 211 8.23 18.44 1.98
CA TYR A 211 9.33 18.25 2.92
C TYR A 211 10.72 18.33 2.29
N GLY A 212 10.90 17.89 1.04
CA GLY A 212 12.19 17.79 0.36
C GLY A 212 13.15 16.78 0.99
N ASP A 213 12.68 16.00 1.97
CA ASP A 213 13.44 15.01 2.72
C ASP A 213 12.62 13.71 2.83
N TRP A 214 13.20 12.59 2.40
CA TRP A 214 12.48 11.31 2.33
C TRP A 214 12.16 10.73 3.71
N ASN A 215 13.01 10.90 4.71
CA ASN A 215 12.72 10.41 6.06
C ASN A 215 11.54 11.16 6.69
N LEU A 216 11.41 12.47 6.41
CA LEU A 216 10.22 13.24 6.78
C LEU A 216 8.98 12.83 5.98
N VAL A 217 9.14 12.50 4.70
CA VAL A 217 8.06 11.96 3.85
C VAL A 217 7.54 10.66 4.44
N ILE A 218 8.41 9.70 4.75
CA ILE A 218 8.06 8.41 5.33
C ILE A 218 7.37 8.60 6.68
N ALA A 219 7.89 9.46 7.56
CA ALA A 219 7.22 9.79 8.81
C ALA A 219 5.83 10.40 8.59
N SER A 220 5.70 11.28 7.59
CA SER A 220 4.43 11.93 7.23
C SER A 220 3.42 10.98 6.60
N TYR A 221 3.88 9.99 5.85
CA TYR A 221 3.04 8.92 5.31
C TYR A 221 2.31 8.19 6.45
N ASN A 222 3.04 7.85 7.51
CA ASN A 222 2.50 7.14 8.67
C ASN A 222 1.57 8.02 9.54
N CYS A 223 2.03 9.18 10.00
CA CYS A 223 1.26 9.96 10.99
C CYS A 223 0.54 11.19 10.41
N GLY A 224 0.70 11.43 9.12
CA GLY A 224 0.16 12.60 8.43
C GLY A 224 1.00 13.88 8.62
N PRO A 225 0.90 14.82 7.65
CA PRO A 225 1.71 16.05 7.62
C PRO A 225 1.46 16.95 8.82
N GLY A 226 0.27 16.92 9.39
CA GLY A 226 -0.06 17.71 10.58
C GLY A 226 0.80 17.37 11.81
N ASN A 227 1.07 16.07 12.03
CA ASN A 227 1.89 15.62 13.16
C ASN A 227 3.37 15.90 12.94
N VAL A 228 3.88 15.69 11.71
CA VAL A 228 5.27 16.03 11.36
C VAL A 228 5.51 17.52 11.50
N ASN A 229 4.63 18.37 10.98
CA ASN A 229 4.74 19.84 11.11
C ASN A 229 4.68 20.29 12.57
N LYS A 230 3.88 19.62 13.42
CA LYS A 230 3.86 19.87 14.86
C LYS A 230 5.19 19.51 15.51
N ALA A 231 5.80 18.37 15.14
CA ALA A 231 7.09 17.92 15.62
C ALA A 231 8.22 18.90 15.19
N ILE A 232 8.23 19.33 13.93
CA ILE A 232 9.17 20.35 13.40
C ILE A 232 9.11 21.64 14.24
N ARG A 233 7.90 22.16 14.50
CA ARG A 233 7.75 23.36 15.35
C ARG A 233 8.29 23.15 16.76
N ARG A 234 8.04 21.99 17.38
CA ARG A 234 8.54 21.66 18.72
C ARG A 234 10.07 21.50 18.76
N ALA A 235 10.66 21.10 17.66
CA ALA A 235 12.12 20.97 17.49
C ALA A 235 12.80 22.29 17.10
N GLY A 236 12.12 23.42 17.23
CA GLY A 236 12.66 24.73 16.87
C GLY A 236 12.81 24.96 15.36
N GLY A 237 11.95 24.33 14.54
CA GLY A 237 11.96 24.47 13.08
C GLY A 237 12.91 23.52 12.33
N LYS A 238 13.58 22.63 13.01
CA LYS A 238 14.52 21.66 12.39
C LYS A 238 13.74 20.70 11.46
N ARG A 239 14.18 20.61 10.21
CA ARG A 239 13.60 19.75 9.16
C ARG A 239 14.49 18.53 8.92
N ASP A 240 14.69 17.76 9.95
CA ASP A 240 15.44 16.51 9.96
C ASP A 240 14.71 15.50 10.83
N TYR A 241 14.55 14.26 10.32
CA TYR A 241 13.78 13.24 11.02
C TYR A 241 14.33 12.94 12.42
N TRP A 242 15.65 12.81 12.56
CA TRP A 242 16.28 12.44 13.82
C TRP A 242 16.23 13.59 14.83
N ALA A 243 16.26 14.84 14.35
CA ALA A 243 16.07 16.01 15.19
C ALA A 243 14.63 16.13 15.71
N ILE A 244 13.62 15.73 14.93
CA ILE A 244 12.21 15.77 15.36
C ILE A 244 11.75 14.48 16.03
N TYR A 245 12.54 13.42 16.00
CA TYR A 245 12.23 12.10 16.53
C TYR A 245 11.58 12.12 17.93
N PRO A 246 12.12 12.84 18.95
CA PRO A 246 11.53 12.87 20.29
C PRO A 246 10.13 13.50 20.35
N PHE A 247 9.77 14.29 19.33
CA PHE A 247 8.50 15.03 19.26
C PHE A 247 7.45 14.35 18.40
N LEU A 248 7.82 13.29 17.67
CA LEU A 248 6.90 12.49 16.88
C LEU A 248 5.99 11.63 17.77
N PRO A 249 4.80 11.23 17.29
CA PRO A 249 4.01 10.18 17.91
C PRO A 249 4.87 8.93 18.14
N ARG A 250 4.66 8.24 19.26
CA ARG A 250 5.49 7.08 19.65
C ARG A 250 5.55 6.00 18.56
N GLU A 251 4.43 5.70 17.92
CA GLU A 251 4.33 4.75 16.82
C GLU A 251 5.19 5.19 15.62
N THR A 252 5.18 6.47 15.27
CA THR A 252 5.91 7.02 14.13
C THR A 252 7.42 7.03 14.33
N ARG A 253 7.90 7.05 15.59
CA ARG A 253 9.35 7.01 15.88
C ARG A 253 10.01 5.72 15.37
N GLY A 254 9.31 4.60 15.38
CA GLY A 254 9.81 3.34 14.84
C GLY A 254 9.71 3.23 13.30
N TYR A 255 8.95 4.12 12.65
CA TYR A 255 8.54 3.90 11.27
C TYR A 255 9.67 4.06 10.25
N VAL A 256 10.54 5.07 10.36
CA VAL A 256 11.75 5.18 9.52
C VAL A 256 12.78 4.10 9.87
N PRO A 257 13.10 3.81 11.14
CA PRO A 257 13.97 2.69 11.49
C PRO A 257 13.51 1.34 10.92
N ILE A 258 12.21 1.01 11.01
CA ILE A 258 11.70 -0.26 10.45
C ILE A 258 11.73 -0.27 8.91
N PHE A 259 11.52 0.89 8.27
CA PHE A 259 11.68 1.03 6.82
C PHE A 259 13.14 0.75 6.38
N ILE A 260 14.13 1.31 7.07
CA ILE A 260 15.54 1.04 6.82
C ILE A 260 15.83 -0.45 7.01
N ALA A 261 15.30 -1.05 8.08
CA ALA A 261 15.48 -2.47 8.37
C ALA A 261 14.83 -3.38 7.32
N ALA A 262 13.65 -3.02 6.79
CA ALA A 262 13.01 -3.77 5.71
C ALA A 262 13.84 -3.74 4.43
N ASN A 263 14.33 -2.54 4.04
CA ASN A 263 15.25 -2.39 2.91
C ASN A 263 16.49 -3.27 3.08
N TYR A 264 17.16 -3.18 4.24
CA TYR A 264 18.33 -3.97 4.54
C TYR A 264 18.05 -5.48 4.48
N SER A 265 17.00 -5.93 5.16
CA SER A 265 16.73 -7.36 5.35
C SER A 265 16.35 -8.08 4.07
N LEU A 266 15.59 -7.42 3.17
CA LEU A 266 15.25 -8.02 1.89
C LEU A 266 16.43 -7.93 0.91
N HIS A 267 17.23 -6.84 0.95
CA HIS A 267 18.40 -6.70 0.08
C HIS A 267 19.50 -7.69 0.43
N TYR A 268 19.76 -7.90 1.72
CA TYR A 268 20.79 -8.82 2.23
C TYR A 268 20.23 -10.17 2.72
N ALA A 269 19.08 -10.59 2.21
CA ALA A 269 18.41 -11.81 2.64
C ALA A 269 19.31 -13.05 2.56
N ALA A 270 20.01 -13.22 1.45
CA ALA A 270 20.91 -14.36 1.24
C ALA A 270 22.07 -14.41 2.30
N GLN A 271 22.58 -13.23 2.69
CA GLN A 271 23.63 -13.12 3.71
C GLN A 271 23.14 -13.42 5.14
N HIS A 272 21.83 -13.56 5.32
CA HIS A 272 21.18 -13.97 6.54
C HIS A 272 20.53 -15.36 6.44
N ASN A 273 20.87 -16.13 5.41
CA ASN A 273 20.27 -17.46 5.13
C ASN A 273 18.75 -17.42 5.04
N LEU A 274 18.19 -16.35 4.46
CA LEU A 274 16.77 -16.18 4.21
C LEU A 274 16.48 -16.46 2.73
N CYS A 275 15.56 -17.37 2.47
CA CYS A 275 15.17 -17.77 1.12
C CYS A 275 13.73 -17.35 0.82
N PRO A 276 13.42 -16.91 -0.41
CA PRO A 276 12.06 -16.65 -0.80
C PRO A 276 11.18 -17.88 -0.63
N ALA A 277 10.05 -17.76 0.08
CA ALA A 277 9.05 -18.81 0.10
C ALA A 277 8.40 -18.94 -1.27
N ILE A 278 7.98 -20.16 -1.63
CA ILE A 278 7.16 -20.38 -2.82
C ILE A 278 5.77 -19.83 -2.53
N VAL A 279 5.34 -18.87 -3.35
CA VAL A 279 4.01 -18.28 -3.29
C VAL A 279 3.20 -18.72 -4.52
N ASN A 280 1.93 -19.04 -4.29
CA ASN A 280 1.06 -19.51 -5.37
C ASN A 280 0.45 -18.31 -6.12
N MET A 281 1.31 -17.60 -6.88
CA MET A 281 0.91 -16.50 -7.75
C MET A 281 1.14 -16.92 -9.20
N PRO A 282 0.23 -16.55 -10.13
CA PRO A 282 0.45 -16.82 -11.55
C PRO A 282 1.67 -16.04 -12.04
N ALA A 283 2.51 -16.68 -12.86
CA ALA A 283 3.72 -16.06 -13.40
C ALA A 283 3.43 -14.82 -14.24
N LEU A 284 2.34 -14.85 -15.00
CA LEU A 284 1.88 -13.75 -15.86
C LEU A 284 0.37 -13.60 -15.73
N THR A 285 -0.09 -12.35 -15.76
CA THR A 285 -1.51 -12.00 -15.72
C THR A 285 -1.86 -11.04 -16.85
N ASP A 286 -3.11 -11.06 -17.25
CA ASP A 286 -3.69 -10.10 -18.18
C ASP A 286 -5.01 -9.55 -17.63
N THR A 287 -5.48 -8.44 -18.19
CA THR A 287 -6.65 -7.73 -17.71
C THR A 287 -7.69 -7.56 -18.81
N VAL A 288 -8.90 -8.04 -18.56
CA VAL A 288 -10.04 -7.89 -19.48
C VAL A 288 -11.03 -6.89 -18.89
N MET A 289 -11.59 -6.02 -19.73
CA MET A 289 -12.62 -5.06 -19.32
C MET A 289 -14.01 -5.72 -19.35
N VAL A 290 -14.68 -5.70 -18.21
CA VAL A 290 -16.01 -6.29 -18.02
C VAL A 290 -17.07 -5.20 -18.06
N HIS A 291 -18.03 -5.34 -18.98
CA HIS A 291 -19.11 -4.38 -19.23
C HIS A 291 -20.48 -4.81 -18.69
N GLN A 292 -20.55 -5.97 -18.05
CA GLN A 292 -21.76 -6.50 -17.44
C GLN A 292 -21.52 -6.81 -15.95
N ARG A 293 -22.59 -6.88 -15.19
CA ARG A 293 -22.49 -7.31 -13.79
C ARG A 293 -22.28 -8.82 -13.75
N ILE A 294 -21.14 -9.25 -13.16
CA ILE A 294 -20.79 -10.66 -12.99
C ILE A 294 -20.31 -10.92 -11.56
N HIS A 295 -20.35 -12.17 -11.16
CA HIS A 295 -19.80 -12.67 -9.90
C HIS A 295 -18.50 -13.45 -10.16
N LEU A 296 -17.50 -13.33 -9.29
CA LEU A 296 -16.23 -14.03 -9.46
C LEU A 296 -16.38 -15.56 -9.48
N GLU A 297 -17.41 -16.12 -8.80
CA GLU A 297 -17.73 -17.53 -8.86
C GLU A 297 -18.16 -17.98 -10.28
N GLN A 298 -18.86 -17.12 -11.04
CA GLN A 298 -19.18 -17.41 -12.44
C GLN A 298 -17.90 -17.57 -13.27
N VAL A 299 -16.95 -16.67 -13.08
CA VAL A 299 -15.65 -16.69 -13.75
C VAL A 299 -14.86 -17.95 -13.34
N ALA A 300 -14.74 -18.20 -12.05
CA ALA A 300 -13.98 -19.33 -11.49
C ALA A 300 -14.50 -20.65 -12.01
N THR A 301 -15.84 -20.87 -11.97
CA THR A 301 -16.46 -22.13 -12.36
C THR A 301 -16.35 -22.38 -13.87
N VAL A 302 -16.70 -21.39 -14.70
CA VAL A 302 -16.69 -21.56 -16.16
C VAL A 302 -15.29 -21.72 -16.73
N LEU A 303 -14.29 -21.07 -16.09
CA LEU A 303 -12.89 -21.19 -16.49
C LEU A 303 -12.16 -22.35 -15.79
N ASN A 304 -12.83 -23.06 -14.89
CA ASN A 304 -12.22 -24.11 -14.06
C ASN A 304 -10.97 -23.61 -13.29
N LEU A 305 -11.09 -22.43 -12.69
CA LEU A 305 -10.08 -21.81 -11.82
C LEU A 305 -10.49 -21.92 -10.34
N PRO A 306 -9.54 -22.06 -9.41
CA PRO A 306 -9.84 -21.89 -7.99
C PRO A 306 -10.39 -20.48 -7.72
N ILE A 307 -11.51 -20.39 -7.00
CA ILE A 307 -12.12 -19.08 -6.68
C ILE A 307 -11.17 -18.19 -5.89
N GLU A 308 -10.32 -18.76 -5.05
CA GLU A 308 -9.31 -18.05 -4.26
C GLU A 308 -8.27 -17.37 -5.14
N GLU A 309 -7.89 -17.99 -6.26
CA GLU A 309 -6.97 -17.40 -7.22
C GLU A 309 -7.63 -16.20 -7.94
N VAL A 310 -8.88 -16.33 -8.34
CA VAL A 310 -9.63 -15.23 -8.96
C VAL A 310 -9.82 -14.08 -7.97
N ARG A 311 -10.12 -14.35 -6.69
CA ARG A 311 -10.21 -13.35 -5.62
C ARG A 311 -8.87 -12.67 -5.35
N LEU A 312 -7.78 -13.44 -5.31
CA LEU A 312 -6.44 -12.94 -5.06
C LEU A 312 -5.98 -11.92 -6.13
N LEU A 313 -6.32 -12.18 -7.38
CA LEU A 313 -6.03 -11.29 -8.50
C LEU A 313 -6.98 -10.09 -8.57
N ASN A 314 -8.15 -10.15 -7.91
CA ASN A 314 -9.21 -9.14 -7.96
C ASN A 314 -9.70 -8.72 -6.57
N PRO A 315 -8.81 -8.38 -5.62
CA PRO A 315 -9.18 -8.16 -4.24
C PRO A 315 -10.04 -6.90 -4.02
N GLN A 316 -10.14 -6.02 -5.01
CA GLN A 316 -10.94 -4.80 -4.96
C GLN A 316 -12.45 -5.06 -5.01
N TYR A 317 -12.90 -6.25 -5.45
CA TYR A 317 -14.32 -6.53 -5.59
C TYR A 317 -14.89 -7.12 -4.30
N ARG A 318 -15.66 -6.30 -3.60
CA ARG A 318 -16.39 -6.73 -2.40
C ARG A 318 -17.53 -7.65 -2.79
N LYS A 319 -17.78 -8.67 -1.98
CA LYS A 319 -18.86 -9.65 -2.21
C LYS A 319 -18.71 -10.39 -3.55
N ASP A 320 -17.51 -10.45 -4.09
CA ASP A 320 -17.19 -11.11 -5.36
C ASP A 320 -17.95 -10.55 -6.58
N ILE A 321 -18.44 -9.30 -6.53
CA ILE A 321 -19.24 -8.71 -7.59
C ILE A 321 -18.45 -7.67 -8.37
N ILE A 322 -18.33 -7.85 -9.69
CA ILE A 322 -17.86 -6.84 -10.63
C ILE A 322 -19.08 -6.09 -11.17
N PRO A 323 -19.25 -4.81 -10.83
CA PRO A 323 -20.44 -4.05 -11.23
C PRO A 323 -20.30 -3.43 -12.65
N GLY A 324 -19.94 -4.25 -13.64
CA GLY A 324 -19.64 -3.83 -15.01
C GLY A 324 -20.81 -3.16 -15.74
N ASN A 325 -22.03 -3.34 -15.25
CA ASN A 325 -23.23 -2.66 -15.77
C ASN A 325 -23.29 -1.16 -15.39
N ILE A 326 -22.48 -0.69 -14.43
CA ILE A 326 -22.41 0.74 -14.04
C ILE A 326 -21.42 1.48 -14.92
N LYS A 327 -20.23 0.91 -15.06
CA LYS A 327 -19.14 1.32 -15.95
C LYS A 327 -18.24 0.11 -16.19
N PRO A 328 -17.36 0.15 -17.21
CA PRO A 328 -16.37 -0.92 -17.38
C PRO A 328 -15.44 -1.05 -16.17
N TYR A 329 -15.23 -2.28 -15.72
CA TYR A 329 -14.27 -2.63 -14.66
C TYR A 329 -13.29 -3.69 -15.13
N SER A 330 -12.08 -3.64 -14.61
CA SER A 330 -11.01 -4.59 -14.93
C SER A 330 -11.18 -5.92 -14.20
N LEU A 331 -11.06 -7.04 -14.90
CA LEU A 331 -10.90 -8.38 -14.35
C LEU A 331 -9.49 -8.86 -14.68
N CYS A 332 -8.69 -9.10 -13.67
CA CYS A 332 -7.35 -9.66 -13.80
C CYS A 332 -7.43 -11.19 -13.75
N LEU A 333 -6.80 -11.85 -14.71
CA LEU A 333 -6.76 -13.32 -14.84
C LEU A 333 -5.33 -13.77 -15.14
N PRO A 334 -4.97 -15.04 -14.89
CA PRO A 334 -3.75 -15.62 -15.44
C PRO A 334 -3.79 -15.50 -16.98
N LEU A 335 -2.65 -15.17 -17.59
CA LEU A 335 -2.53 -14.81 -19.00
C LEU A 335 -3.25 -15.81 -19.95
N ASN A 336 -3.08 -17.09 -19.71
CA ASN A 336 -3.69 -18.16 -20.52
C ASN A 336 -5.22 -18.24 -20.43
N TYR A 337 -5.84 -17.57 -19.47
CA TYR A 337 -7.31 -17.58 -19.29
C TYR A 337 -8.02 -16.32 -19.83
N ALA A 338 -7.28 -15.27 -20.17
CA ALA A 338 -7.88 -14.03 -20.64
C ALA A 338 -8.67 -14.22 -21.94
N ASN A 339 -8.09 -14.92 -22.93
CA ASN A 339 -8.78 -15.22 -24.19
C ASN A 339 -9.95 -16.19 -23.98
N THR A 340 -9.79 -17.24 -23.18
CA THR A 340 -10.84 -18.18 -22.84
C THR A 340 -12.04 -17.49 -22.16
N PHE A 341 -11.77 -16.48 -21.30
CA PHE A 341 -12.82 -15.67 -20.71
C PHE A 341 -13.60 -14.90 -21.75
N ILE A 342 -12.93 -14.28 -22.73
CA ILE A 342 -13.59 -13.54 -23.80
C ILE A 342 -14.48 -14.45 -24.63
N GLU A 343 -13.97 -15.62 -25.02
CA GLU A 343 -14.72 -16.64 -25.79
C GLU A 343 -15.95 -17.15 -25.04
N LYS A 344 -15.78 -17.44 -23.75
CA LYS A 344 -16.84 -18.00 -22.90
C LYS A 344 -17.68 -16.93 -22.16
N PHE A 345 -17.54 -15.66 -22.49
CA PHE A 345 -18.17 -14.57 -21.74
C PHE A 345 -19.70 -14.75 -21.59
N LYS A 346 -20.39 -15.21 -22.62
CA LYS A 346 -21.84 -15.48 -22.57
C LYS A 346 -22.18 -16.58 -21.57
N GLU A 347 -21.37 -17.63 -21.50
CA GLU A 347 -21.52 -18.73 -20.55
C GLU A 347 -21.27 -18.22 -19.11
N VAL A 348 -20.22 -17.42 -18.91
CA VAL A 348 -19.94 -16.79 -17.61
C VAL A 348 -21.13 -15.99 -17.11
N VAL A 349 -21.69 -15.10 -17.94
CA VAL A 349 -22.81 -14.26 -17.54
C VAL A 349 -24.07 -15.06 -17.21
N SER A 350 -24.32 -16.16 -17.92
CA SER A 350 -25.52 -17.00 -17.72
C SER A 350 -25.41 -17.97 -16.56
N TYR A 351 -24.20 -18.38 -16.15
CA TYR A 351 -24.01 -19.34 -15.10
C TYR A 351 -24.59 -18.86 -13.76
N LYS A 352 -25.59 -19.57 -13.24
CA LYS A 352 -26.29 -19.26 -11.97
C LYS A 352 -26.63 -17.76 -11.78
N ALA A 353 -26.99 -17.07 -12.87
CA ALA A 353 -27.23 -15.62 -12.85
C ALA A 353 -28.32 -15.23 -11.85
N ASP A 354 -29.39 -16.01 -11.74
CA ASP A 354 -30.48 -15.72 -10.81
C ASP A 354 -30.06 -15.85 -9.34
N GLU A 355 -29.23 -16.83 -9.04
CA GLU A 355 -28.73 -17.06 -7.67
C GLU A 355 -27.68 -16.02 -7.26
N LEU A 356 -26.69 -15.79 -8.11
CA LEU A 356 -25.51 -14.99 -7.77
C LEU A 356 -25.69 -13.49 -7.98
N ILE A 357 -26.56 -13.09 -8.92
CA ILE A 357 -26.71 -11.69 -9.35
C ILE A 357 -28.13 -11.15 -9.09
N ASN A 358 -29.20 -11.84 -9.58
CA ASN A 358 -30.53 -11.26 -9.65
C ASN A 358 -31.25 -11.18 -8.30
N ASN A 359 -31.00 -12.10 -7.37
CA ASN A 359 -31.61 -12.10 -6.03
C ASN A 359 -31.02 -11.05 -5.06
N ARG A 360 -30.01 -10.29 -5.48
CA ARG A 360 -29.33 -9.25 -4.67
C ARG A 360 -29.75 -7.82 -5.05
N ARG A 361 -31.00 -7.58 -5.35
CA ARG A 361 -31.55 -6.29 -5.85
C ARG A 361 -31.32 -5.07 -4.92
N SER A 362 -31.21 -5.25 -3.62
CA SER A 362 -31.15 -4.15 -2.65
C SER A 362 -29.85 -3.30 -2.67
N GLU A 363 -28.83 -3.69 -3.43
CA GLU A 363 -27.54 -2.98 -3.47
C GLU A 363 -27.44 -1.96 -4.61
N ILE A 364 -28.29 -2.06 -5.64
CA ILE A 364 -28.24 -1.19 -6.85
C ILE A 364 -28.81 0.20 -6.54
N GLU A 365 -29.84 0.30 -5.70
CA GLU A 365 -30.49 1.59 -5.39
C GLU A 365 -29.57 2.59 -4.67
N ILE A 366 -28.63 2.10 -3.86
CA ILE A 366 -27.69 2.97 -3.14
C ILE A 366 -26.64 3.58 -4.10
N LEU A 367 -26.30 2.90 -5.18
CA LEU A 367 -25.30 3.36 -6.15
C LEU A 367 -25.89 4.35 -7.17
N GLN A 368 -27.16 4.17 -7.59
CA GLN A 368 -27.83 5.09 -8.51
C GLN A 368 -28.09 6.47 -7.88
N THR A 369 -28.34 6.52 -6.57
CA THR A 369 -28.46 7.79 -5.85
C THR A 369 -27.14 8.54 -5.68
N ALA A 370 -26.00 7.87 -5.81
CA ALA A 370 -24.68 8.52 -5.75
C ALA A 370 -24.20 9.06 -7.12
N ALA A 371 -24.71 8.52 -8.22
CA ALA A 371 -24.28 8.88 -9.58
C ALA A 371 -24.99 10.12 -10.16
N THR A 372 -26.01 10.68 -9.49
CA THR A 372 -26.77 11.85 -9.93
C THR A 372 -26.41 13.14 -9.17
N ILE A 373 -25.16 13.33 -8.81
CA ILE A 373 -24.72 14.65 -8.33
C ILE A 373 -24.00 15.37 -9.45
N THR A 374 -24.76 16.07 -10.27
CA THR A 374 -24.28 17.14 -11.13
C THR A 374 -23.69 18.27 -10.28
N PRO A 375 -22.51 18.81 -10.60
CA PRO A 375 -22.00 20.00 -9.93
C PRO A 375 -22.90 21.20 -10.29
N GLY A 376 -23.71 21.66 -9.33
CA GLY A 376 -24.50 22.88 -9.50
C GLY A 376 -25.96 22.81 -9.07
N GLY A 377 -26.33 22.04 -8.06
CA GLY A 377 -27.72 22.00 -7.55
C GLY A 377 -27.78 22.11 -6.03
N SER A 378 -28.72 22.88 -5.51
CA SER A 378 -29.02 23.09 -4.09
C SER A 378 -28.97 21.80 -3.29
N GLY A 379 -28.11 21.74 -2.27
CA GLY A 379 -27.87 20.55 -1.46
C GLY A 379 -29.14 19.95 -0.87
N ARG A 380 -29.28 18.62 -0.98
CA ARG A 380 -30.40 17.88 -0.39
C ARG A 380 -30.35 17.99 1.13
N VAL A 381 -31.40 18.53 1.72
CA VAL A 381 -31.53 18.67 3.18
C VAL A 381 -32.01 17.35 3.78
N ILE A 382 -31.23 16.76 4.67
CA ILE A 382 -31.58 15.55 5.42
C ILE A 382 -31.71 15.94 6.90
N TYR A 383 -32.73 15.44 7.60
CA TYR A 383 -32.86 15.59 9.04
C TYR A 383 -32.49 14.28 9.74
N TYR A 384 -31.46 14.33 10.53
CA TYR A 384 -31.00 13.19 11.31
C TYR A 384 -31.41 13.30 12.77
N LYS A 385 -32.00 12.23 13.31
CA LYS A 385 -32.40 12.15 14.72
C LYS A 385 -31.25 11.51 15.53
N VAL A 386 -30.68 12.25 16.47
CA VAL A 386 -29.56 11.83 17.31
C VAL A 386 -29.96 10.64 18.20
N LYS A 387 -29.15 9.59 18.19
CA LYS A 387 -29.34 8.41 19.06
C LYS A 387 -28.67 8.64 20.43
N SER A 388 -29.03 7.81 21.43
CA SER A 388 -28.41 7.86 22.74
C SER A 388 -26.89 7.65 22.67
N GLY A 389 -26.11 8.48 23.36
CA GLY A 389 -24.66 8.39 23.43
C GLY A 389 -23.86 8.97 22.22
N GLN A 390 -24.55 9.46 21.18
CA GLN A 390 -23.86 10.03 20.01
C GLN A 390 -23.39 11.46 20.27
N THR A 391 -22.21 11.76 19.71
CA THR A 391 -21.59 13.09 19.68
C THR A 391 -21.79 13.78 18.31
N LEU A 392 -21.48 15.07 18.22
CA LEU A 392 -21.43 15.78 16.94
C LEU A 392 -20.39 15.18 15.98
N SER A 393 -19.30 14.64 16.51
CA SER A 393 -18.28 13.97 15.72
C SER A 393 -18.78 12.69 15.07
N ASP A 394 -19.54 11.88 15.81
CA ASP A 394 -20.12 10.65 15.29
C ASP A 394 -21.11 10.91 14.15
N VAL A 395 -21.95 11.95 14.35
CA VAL A 395 -22.92 12.34 13.31
C VAL A 395 -22.20 12.95 12.10
N ALA A 396 -21.20 13.80 12.31
CA ALA A 396 -20.42 14.40 11.23
C ALA A 396 -19.68 13.34 10.41
N SER A 397 -19.00 12.38 11.06
CA SER A 397 -18.31 11.25 10.43
C SER A 397 -19.28 10.38 9.63
N LYS A 398 -20.45 10.06 10.18
CA LYS A 398 -21.47 9.27 9.51
C LYS A 398 -21.89 9.84 8.14
N TYR A 399 -21.91 11.16 8.02
CA TYR A 399 -22.35 11.85 6.79
C TYR A 399 -21.21 12.42 5.96
N GLY A 400 -19.93 12.20 6.36
CA GLY A 400 -18.76 12.68 5.66
C GLY A 400 -18.62 14.20 5.62
N ILE A 401 -19.05 14.88 6.70
CA ILE A 401 -19.02 16.33 6.83
C ILE A 401 -18.18 16.76 8.04
N SER A 402 -17.67 17.98 8.03
CA SER A 402 -16.97 18.50 9.21
C SER A 402 -17.93 18.87 10.33
N VAL A 403 -17.51 18.70 11.57
CA VAL A 403 -18.26 19.13 12.77
C VAL A 403 -18.61 20.63 12.70
N THR A 404 -17.72 21.43 12.14
CA THR A 404 -17.92 22.88 11.94
C THR A 404 -19.09 23.16 11.00
N LYS A 405 -19.18 22.45 9.87
CA LYS A 405 -20.31 22.57 8.94
C LYS A 405 -21.62 22.12 9.60
N LEU A 406 -21.59 20.99 10.32
CA LEU A 406 -22.77 20.48 11.03
C LEU A 406 -23.28 21.47 12.08
N LYS A 407 -22.38 22.09 12.86
CA LYS A 407 -22.72 23.15 13.83
C LYS A 407 -23.33 24.37 13.14
N LYS A 408 -22.70 24.87 12.06
CA LYS A 408 -23.17 26.03 11.30
C LYS A 408 -24.60 25.83 10.77
N TRP A 409 -24.90 24.66 10.20
CA TRP A 409 -26.23 24.35 9.65
C TRP A 409 -27.33 24.23 10.72
N ASN A 410 -26.95 23.96 11.97
CA ASN A 410 -27.87 23.71 13.09
C ASN A 410 -27.82 24.80 14.16
N GLY A 411 -27.07 25.88 14.00
CA GLY A 411 -26.95 26.96 14.99
C GLY A 411 -26.34 26.51 16.34
N ILE A 412 -25.51 25.45 16.33
CA ILE A 412 -24.96 24.89 17.57
C ILE A 412 -23.66 25.59 17.93
N ARG A 413 -23.65 26.34 19.03
CA ARG A 413 -22.46 27.05 19.53
C ARG A 413 -21.52 26.17 20.37
N GLY A 414 -22.05 25.19 21.11
CA GLY A 414 -21.30 24.23 21.95
C GLY A 414 -20.99 22.90 21.26
N SER A 415 -20.58 21.90 22.05
CA SER A 415 -20.35 20.52 21.58
C SER A 415 -21.45 19.54 22.00
N LYS A 416 -22.40 19.95 22.84
CA LYS A 416 -23.45 19.07 23.38
C LYS A 416 -24.65 18.97 22.45
N ILE A 417 -25.07 17.74 22.17
CA ILE A 417 -26.35 17.40 21.50
C ILE A 417 -27.12 16.43 22.37
N ARG A 418 -28.46 16.38 22.18
CA ARG A 418 -29.34 15.56 23.01
C ARG A 418 -29.92 14.40 22.22
N LYS A 419 -30.22 13.28 22.89
CA LYS A 419 -31.00 12.17 22.33
C LYS A 419 -32.29 12.71 21.71
N ASN A 420 -32.65 12.22 20.53
CA ASN A 420 -33.80 12.63 19.71
C ASN A 420 -33.73 14.05 19.11
N GLN A 421 -32.65 14.80 19.30
CA GLN A 421 -32.46 16.07 18.62
C GLN A 421 -32.38 15.85 17.11
N LYS A 422 -33.14 16.65 16.33
CA LYS A 422 -33.09 16.63 14.88
C LYS A 422 -31.94 17.56 14.42
N LEU A 423 -30.99 17.02 13.66
CA LEU A 423 -29.89 17.77 13.04
C LEU A 423 -30.12 17.88 11.53
N LYS A 424 -30.07 19.11 11.03
CA LYS A 424 -30.11 19.41 9.59
C LYS A 424 -28.72 19.11 8.99
N ILE A 425 -28.71 18.34 7.93
CA ILE A 425 -27.52 17.96 7.17
C ILE A 425 -27.78 18.34 5.74
N ILE A 426 -26.85 19.10 5.14
CA ILE A 426 -26.93 19.52 3.74
C ILE A 426 -25.85 18.73 2.99
N LYS A 427 -26.29 17.86 2.08
CA LYS A 427 -25.40 17.05 1.23
C LYS A 427 -25.31 17.63 -0.17
#